data_87bd4bf101187dba62c9b1b55a50e3ff
#
_entry.id   87bd4bf101187dba62c9b1b55a50e3ff
#
_cell.length_a   1.000
_cell.length_b   1.000
_cell.length_c   1.000
_cell.angle_alpha   90.00
_cell.angle_beta   90.00
_cell.angle_gamma   90.00
#
_symmetry.space_group_name_H-M   'P 1'
#
loop_
_entity.id
_entity.type
_entity.pdbx_description
1 polymer ?
#
loop_
_entity_poly.entity_id
_entity_poly.type
_entity_poly.pdbx_seq_one_letter_code
_entity_poly.pdbx_strand_id
1 'polypeptide(L)'
;MKTGILAFGVAVSLSAPVSAQLKPYQDYMVSDSVLNVTTVKVKENMVEDYLQGIRGSWVSSSEAEKRLGHIKDYKVYVSDLANSGEFNVILVTLFAKTSDLAPNKARYEAFMRAWGTQNEAQNRTTTTTVYPNIRQITGEYLMREVTFMPVRR
;
A
#
# COMPACT_ATOMS: atom_id res chain seq x y z
N MET A 1 64.34 -20.17 49.17
CA MET A 1 63.82 -20.46 47.81
C MET A 1 62.41 -19.90 47.75
N LYS A 2 62.17 -18.81 47.00
CA LYS A 2 60.81 -18.23 46.82
C LYS A 2 60.43 -18.47 45.36
N THR A 3 59.41 -19.31 45.14
CA THR A 3 58.87 -19.67 43.83
C THR A 3 57.75 -18.65 43.49
N GLY A 4 57.99 -17.82 42.49
CA GLY A 4 56.96 -16.89 41.99
C GLY A 4 56.12 -17.59 40.90
N ILE A 5 54.81 -17.55 41.08
CA ILE A 5 53.82 -18.04 40.07
C ILE A 5 53.44 -16.84 39.19
N LEU A 6 53.79 -16.87 37.92
CA LEU A 6 53.29 -15.93 36.92
C LEU A 6 51.90 -16.40 36.46
N ALA A 7 50.88 -15.61 36.77
CA ALA A 7 49.51 -15.84 36.21
C ALA A 7 49.40 -15.11 34.86
N PHE A 8 49.26 -15.92 33.78
CA PHE A 8 49.02 -15.43 32.42
C PHE A 8 47.50 -15.20 32.27
N GLY A 9 47.08 -13.95 32.29
CA GLY A 9 45.68 -13.57 32.04
C GLY A 9 45.39 -13.58 30.53
N VAL A 10 44.56 -14.51 30.05
CA VAL A 10 44.03 -14.52 28.67
C VAL A 10 42.86 -13.53 28.62
N ALA A 11 43.05 -12.39 27.95
CA ALA A 11 41.99 -11.47 27.64
C ALA A 11 41.18 -11.99 26.44
N VAL A 12 39.98 -12.54 26.69
CA VAL A 12 39.02 -12.90 25.65
C VAL A 12 38.29 -11.63 25.21
N SER A 13 38.68 -11.07 24.08
CA SER A 13 37.95 -10.00 23.42
C SER A 13 36.66 -10.54 22.82
N LEU A 14 35.54 -10.28 23.49
CA LEU A 14 34.17 -10.49 22.96
C LEU A 14 33.93 -9.45 21.85
N SER A 15 34.20 -9.82 20.60
CA SER A 15 33.74 -9.06 19.44
C SER A 15 32.22 -9.23 19.34
N ALA A 16 31.46 -8.23 19.81
CA ALA A 16 30.02 -8.17 19.55
C ALA A 16 29.79 -8.09 18.03
N PRO A 17 28.85 -8.88 17.47
CA PRO A 17 28.53 -8.74 16.05
C PRO A 17 28.00 -7.32 15.81
N VAL A 18 28.75 -6.54 15.04
CA VAL A 18 28.26 -5.24 14.55
C VAL A 18 27.14 -5.59 13.58
N SER A 19 25.90 -5.47 14.03
CA SER A 19 24.74 -5.52 13.16
C SER A 19 24.85 -4.34 12.20
N ALA A 20 25.29 -4.61 10.97
CA ALA A 20 25.41 -3.58 9.95
C ALA A 20 24.00 -3.07 9.61
N GLN A 21 23.67 -1.90 10.12
CA GLN A 21 22.40 -1.24 9.82
C GLN A 21 22.37 -0.87 8.34
N LEU A 22 21.31 -1.31 7.63
CA LEU A 22 21.09 -0.99 6.22
C LEU A 22 20.95 0.53 6.03
N LYS A 23 21.63 1.06 5.03
CA LYS A 23 21.64 2.50 4.71
C LYS A 23 20.75 2.78 3.50
N PRO A 24 19.77 3.72 3.61
CA PRO A 24 19.01 4.18 2.46
C PRO A 24 19.92 4.70 1.35
N TYR A 25 19.55 4.43 0.10
CA TYR A 25 20.27 4.81 -1.12
C TYR A 25 21.64 4.17 -1.32
N GLN A 26 22.09 3.30 -0.41
CA GLN A 26 23.32 2.50 -0.52
C GLN A 26 23.00 1.00 -0.56
N ASP A 27 22.20 0.52 0.38
CA ASP A 27 21.82 -0.89 0.51
C ASP A 27 20.44 -1.17 -0.07
N TYR A 28 19.60 -0.14 -0.16
CA TYR A 28 18.30 -0.20 -0.79
C TYR A 28 17.87 1.16 -1.35
N MET A 29 16.97 1.12 -2.35
CA MET A 29 16.29 2.28 -2.92
C MET A 29 14.83 2.28 -2.48
N VAL A 30 14.28 3.47 -2.23
CA VAL A 30 12.85 3.69 -2.00
C VAL A 30 12.26 4.36 -3.25
N SER A 31 11.20 3.79 -3.81
CA SER A 31 10.55 4.33 -5.00
C SER A 31 9.94 5.72 -4.76
N ASP A 32 10.00 6.61 -5.74
CA ASP A 32 9.25 7.87 -5.74
C ASP A 32 7.75 7.64 -5.87
N SER A 33 7.36 6.55 -6.52
CA SER A 33 5.95 6.15 -6.67
C SER A 33 5.34 5.78 -5.33
N VAL A 34 4.07 6.13 -5.15
CA VAL A 34 3.31 5.90 -3.92
C VAL A 34 2.10 5.03 -4.22
N LEU A 35 1.93 4.00 -3.43
CA LEU A 35 0.75 3.13 -3.44
C LEU A 35 -0.21 3.59 -2.33
N ASN A 36 -1.43 3.95 -2.70
CA ASN A 36 -2.54 4.03 -1.75
C ASN A 36 -3.21 2.66 -1.73
N VAL A 37 -3.18 2.00 -0.59
CA VAL A 37 -3.69 0.64 -0.38
C VAL A 37 -4.85 0.69 0.60
N THR A 38 -6.02 0.26 0.16
CA THR A 38 -7.21 0.12 1.01
C THR A 38 -7.53 -1.34 1.20
N THR A 39 -7.54 -1.82 2.44
CA THR A 39 -7.97 -3.17 2.79
C THR A 39 -9.44 -3.19 3.17
N VAL A 40 -10.16 -4.17 2.67
CA VAL A 40 -11.61 -4.29 2.81
C VAL A 40 -11.99 -5.69 3.26
N LYS A 41 -12.81 -5.78 4.31
CA LYS A 41 -13.50 -7.03 4.68
C LYS A 41 -14.90 -7.00 4.09
N VAL A 42 -15.12 -7.82 3.09
CA VAL A 42 -16.43 -8.08 2.50
C VAL A 42 -17.05 -9.27 3.23
N LYS A 43 -18.35 -9.21 3.54
CA LYS A 43 -19.08 -10.31 4.19
C LYS A 43 -19.08 -11.58 3.31
N GLU A 44 -19.25 -12.71 3.95
CA GLU A 44 -19.36 -14.01 3.26
C GLU A 44 -20.46 -13.95 2.19
N ASN A 45 -20.18 -14.57 1.05
CA ASN A 45 -21.05 -14.64 -0.12
C ASN A 45 -21.42 -13.28 -0.77
N MET A 46 -20.77 -12.17 -0.36
CA MET A 46 -21.04 -10.82 -0.88
C MET A 46 -19.88 -10.27 -1.73
N VAL A 47 -18.83 -11.06 -1.96
CA VAL A 47 -17.65 -10.60 -2.70
C VAL A 47 -18.00 -10.25 -4.14
N GLU A 48 -18.81 -11.07 -4.80
CA GLU A 48 -19.24 -10.82 -6.20
C GLU A 48 -20.11 -9.57 -6.29
N ASP A 49 -21.06 -9.38 -5.37
CA ASP A 49 -21.89 -8.17 -5.30
C ASP A 49 -21.03 -6.92 -5.06
N TYR A 50 -20.03 -7.05 -4.19
CA TYR A 50 -19.07 -5.96 -3.95
C TYR A 50 -18.25 -5.64 -5.20
N LEU A 51 -17.70 -6.66 -5.88
CA LEU A 51 -16.93 -6.49 -7.13
C LEU A 51 -17.79 -5.86 -8.24
N GLN A 52 -19.05 -6.29 -8.38
CA GLN A 52 -20.01 -5.67 -9.30
C GLN A 52 -20.19 -4.18 -8.96
N GLY A 53 -20.38 -3.85 -7.68
CA GLY A 53 -20.55 -2.47 -7.21
C GLY A 53 -19.34 -1.60 -7.48
N ILE A 54 -18.13 -2.06 -7.14
CA ILE A 54 -16.90 -1.28 -7.37
C ILE A 54 -16.56 -1.14 -8.86
N ARG A 55 -17.00 -2.05 -9.73
CA ARG A 55 -16.82 -1.94 -11.17
C ARG A 55 -17.45 -0.65 -11.71
N GLY A 56 -18.67 -0.35 -11.30
CA GLY A 56 -19.39 0.86 -11.72
C GLY A 56 -18.96 2.14 -11.01
N SER A 57 -18.28 2.03 -9.88
CA SER A 57 -17.86 3.16 -9.04
C SER A 57 -16.35 3.34 -9.04
N TRP A 58 -15.64 2.70 -8.14
CA TRP A 58 -14.19 2.88 -7.91
C TRP A 58 -13.34 2.54 -9.16
N VAL A 59 -13.63 1.45 -9.87
CA VAL A 59 -12.91 1.06 -11.10
C VAL A 59 -13.17 2.08 -12.19
N SER A 60 -14.42 2.48 -12.41
CA SER A 60 -14.80 3.47 -13.42
C SER A 60 -14.13 4.84 -13.16
N SER A 61 -14.12 5.29 -11.90
CA SER A 61 -13.42 6.53 -11.53
C SER A 61 -11.90 6.40 -11.70
N SER A 62 -11.30 5.28 -11.31
CA SER A 62 -9.86 5.02 -11.47
C SER A 62 -9.44 4.98 -12.94
N GLU A 63 -10.28 4.44 -13.84
CA GLU A 63 -10.05 4.49 -15.28
C GLU A 63 -10.05 5.93 -15.81
N ALA A 64 -10.95 6.78 -15.33
CA ALA A 64 -10.97 8.19 -15.70
C ALA A 64 -9.71 8.91 -15.21
N GLU A 65 -9.31 8.70 -13.95
CA GLU A 65 -8.08 9.26 -13.37
C GLU A 65 -6.82 8.80 -14.13
N LYS A 66 -6.76 7.52 -14.52
CA LYS A 66 -5.66 6.96 -15.30
C LYS A 66 -5.55 7.58 -16.69
N ARG A 67 -6.68 7.72 -17.41
CA ARG A 67 -6.71 8.40 -18.71
C ARG A 67 -6.29 9.86 -18.64
N LEU A 68 -6.58 10.55 -17.53
CA LEU A 68 -6.16 11.92 -17.28
C LEU A 68 -4.70 12.05 -16.82
N GLY A 69 -4.00 10.93 -16.60
CA GLY A 69 -2.65 10.92 -16.06
C GLY A 69 -2.55 11.34 -14.58
N HIS A 70 -3.66 11.30 -13.86
CA HIS A 70 -3.71 11.63 -12.43
C HIS A 70 -3.16 10.50 -11.56
N ILE A 71 -3.31 9.26 -12.01
CA ILE A 71 -2.72 8.06 -11.43
C ILE A 71 -1.96 7.28 -12.52
N LYS A 72 -0.99 6.46 -12.12
CA LYS A 72 -0.26 5.58 -13.05
C LYS A 72 -1.04 4.31 -13.34
N ASP A 73 -1.63 3.72 -12.30
CA ASP A 73 -2.34 2.45 -12.39
C ASP A 73 -3.25 2.24 -11.18
N TYR A 74 -4.13 1.26 -11.27
CA TYR A 74 -4.91 0.77 -10.13
C TYR A 74 -5.07 -0.75 -10.23
N LYS A 75 -5.30 -1.42 -9.10
CA LYS A 75 -5.49 -2.88 -9.05
C LYS A 75 -6.48 -3.26 -7.96
N VAL A 76 -7.19 -4.36 -8.19
CA VAL A 76 -8.04 -5.02 -7.22
C VAL A 76 -7.48 -6.42 -6.99
N TYR A 77 -7.31 -6.79 -5.73
CA TYR A 77 -6.94 -8.14 -5.33
C TYR A 77 -8.05 -8.74 -4.46
N VAL A 78 -8.33 -10.01 -4.67
CA VAL A 78 -9.29 -10.79 -3.88
C VAL A 78 -8.56 -11.99 -3.31
N SER A 79 -8.84 -12.34 -2.06
CA SER A 79 -8.30 -13.55 -1.43
C SER A 79 -9.04 -14.79 -1.95
N ASP A 80 -8.29 -15.79 -2.37
CA ASP A 80 -8.81 -17.12 -2.73
C ASP A 80 -9.16 -17.98 -1.50
N LEU A 81 -8.78 -17.53 -0.30
CA LEU A 81 -9.00 -18.27 0.94
C LEU A 81 -10.31 -17.84 1.59
N ALA A 82 -11.20 -18.81 1.86
CA ALA A 82 -12.48 -18.57 2.52
C ALA A 82 -12.32 -17.90 3.91
N ASN A 83 -11.28 -18.25 4.67
CA ASN A 83 -10.98 -17.70 6.00
C ASN A 83 -9.81 -16.70 5.96
N SER A 84 -9.83 -15.75 5.02
CA SER A 84 -8.92 -14.63 5.03
C SER A 84 -9.19 -13.75 6.27
N GLY A 85 -8.15 -13.45 7.07
CA GLY A 85 -8.21 -12.74 8.35
C GLY A 85 -9.01 -11.43 8.33
N GLU A 86 -8.34 -10.30 8.57
CA GLU A 86 -9.01 -8.98 8.72
C GLU A 86 -9.54 -8.39 7.41
N PHE A 87 -9.09 -8.87 6.25
CA PHE A 87 -9.57 -8.42 4.94
C PHE A 87 -9.58 -9.57 3.92
N ASN A 88 -10.38 -9.43 2.88
CA ASN A 88 -10.45 -10.37 1.74
C ASN A 88 -10.40 -9.65 0.38
N VAL A 89 -10.42 -8.33 0.38
CA VAL A 89 -10.23 -7.52 -0.83
C VAL A 89 -9.21 -6.41 -0.54
N ILE A 90 -8.35 -6.12 -1.53
CA ILE A 90 -7.42 -4.98 -1.49
C ILE A 90 -7.66 -4.14 -2.75
N LEU A 91 -7.84 -2.83 -2.56
CA LEU A 91 -7.84 -1.84 -3.63
C LEU A 91 -6.52 -1.08 -3.59
N VAL A 92 -5.86 -0.96 -4.73
CA VAL A 92 -4.57 -0.27 -4.83
C VAL A 92 -4.63 0.79 -5.91
N THR A 93 -4.22 2.01 -5.57
CA THR A 93 -3.99 3.10 -6.54
C THR A 93 -2.51 3.47 -6.53
N LEU A 94 -1.88 3.50 -7.71
CA LEU A 94 -0.48 3.86 -7.88
C LEU A 94 -0.35 5.29 -8.41
N PHE A 95 0.30 6.15 -7.62
CA PHE A 95 0.68 7.52 -7.99
C PHE A 95 2.14 7.58 -8.43
N ALA A 96 2.47 8.51 -9.35
CA ALA A 96 3.85 8.67 -9.81
C ALA A 96 4.76 9.24 -8.70
N LYS A 97 4.22 10.11 -7.85
CA LYS A 97 4.96 10.79 -6.78
C LYS A 97 4.00 11.29 -5.69
N THR A 98 4.53 11.59 -4.52
CA THR A 98 3.72 12.08 -3.36
C THR A 98 2.95 13.37 -3.66
N SER A 99 3.50 14.27 -4.46
CA SER A 99 2.81 15.53 -4.81
C SER A 99 1.51 15.33 -5.61
N ASP A 100 1.31 14.14 -6.19
CA ASP A 100 0.07 13.82 -6.91
C ASP A 100 -1.12 13.57 -5.95
N LEU A 101 -0.84 13.38 -4.66
CA LEU A 101 -1.85 13.29 -3.60
C LEU A 101 -2.32 14.68 -3.10
N ALA A 102 -1.61 15.75 -3.47
CA ALA A 102 -1.96 17.09 -3.02
C ALA A 102 -3.26 17.57 -3.68
N PRO A 103 -4.11 18.33 -2.96
CA PRO A 103 -5.31 18.94 -3.53
C PRO A 103 -4.97 19.80 -4.75
N ASN A 104 -5.70 19.58 -5.84
CA ASN A 104 -5.51 20.31 -7.09
C ASN A 104 -6.86 20.56 -7.78
N LYS A 105 -7.30 21.82 -7.80
CA LYS A 105 -8.59 22.22 -8.37
C LYS A 105 -8.72 21.86 -9.86
N ALA A 106 -7.67 22.08 -10.64
CA ALA A 106 -7.70 21.83 -12.08
C ALA A 106 -7.84 20.32 -12.39
N ARG A 107 -7.15 19.47 -11.62
CA ARG A 107 -7.29 18.00 -11.72
C ARG A 107 -8.69 17.56 -11.33
N TYR A 108 -9.24 18.09 -10.24
CA TYR A 108 -10.61 17.78 -9.81
C TYR A 108 -11.63 18.15 -10.90
N GLU A 109 -11.55 19.35 -11.46
CA GLU A 109 -12.44 19.81 -12.53
C GLU A 109 -12.31 18.97 -13.80
N ALA A 110 -11.08 18.57 -14.18
CA ALA A 110 -10.84 17.68 -15.30
C ALA A 110 -11.47 16.28 -15.05
N PHE A 111 -11.31 15.75 -13.86
CA PHE A 111 -11.93 14.49 -13.44
C PHE A 111 -13.46 14.57 -13.49
N MET A 112 -14.07 15.61 -12.93
CA MET A 112 -15.52 15.79 -12.95
C MET A 112 -16.09 15.91 -14.35
N ARG A 113 -15.36 16.54 -15.28
CA ARG A 113 -15.77 16.57 -16.72
C ARG A 113 -15.66 15.20 -17.38
N ALA A 114 -14.66 14.40 -17.03
CA ALA A 114 -14.40 13.10 -17.65
C ALA A 114 -15.29 11.98 -17.10
N TRP A 115 -15.55 12.00 -15.78
CA TRP A 115 -16.33 10.96 -15.08
C TRP A 115 -17.80 11.30 -14.97
N GLY A 116 -18.13 12.56 -14.75
CA GLY A 116 -19.49 13.11 -14.75
C GLY A 116 -20.16 13.11 -13.37
N THR A 117 -21.03 14.10 -13.19
CA THR A 117 -21.79 14.31 -11.95
C THR A 117 -22.81 13.19 -11.66
N GLN A 118 -23.33 12.56 -12.71
CA GLN A 118 -24.28 11.44 -12.55
C GLN A 118 -23.59 10.21 -11.93
N ASN A 119 -22.38 9.90 -12.38
CA ASN A 119 -21.59 8.81 -11.79
C ASN A 119 -21.23 9.10 -10.33
N GLU A 120 -20.91 10.35 -10.01
CA GLU A 120 -20.66 10.78 -8.62
C GLU A 120 -21.89 10.57 -7.73
N ALA A 121 -23.07 10.98 -8.17
CA ALA A 121 -24.30 10.84 -7.42
C ALA A 121 -24.65 9.35 -7.18
N GLN A 122 -24.50 8.51 -8.21
CA GLN A 122 -24.73 7.07 -8.09
C GLN A 122 -23.70 6.41 -7.16
N ASN A 123 -22.43 6.77 -7.28
CA ASN A 123 -21.36 6.28 -6.40
C ASN A 123 -21.64 6.66 -4.94
N ARG A 124 -22.06 7.89 -4.69
CA ARG A 124 -22.43 8.37 -3.36
C ARG A 124 -23.54 7.51 -2.77
N THR A 125 -24.62 7.27 -3.52
CA THR A 125 -25.75 6.43 -3.08
C THR A 125 -25.25 5.02 -2.72
N THR A 126 -24.51 4.36 -3.60
CA THR A 126 -23.95 3.03 -3.36
C THR A 126 -23.08 3.00 -2.10
N THR A 127 -22.21 3.98 -1.94
CA THR A 127 -21.28 4.08 -0.80
C THR A 127 -22.01 4.28 0.53
N THR A 128 -23.10 5.04 0.53
CA THR A 128 -23.85 5.38 1.77
C THR A 128 -24.91 4.36 2.14
N THR A 129 -25.51 3.66 1.17
CA THR A 129 -26.66 2.76 1.41
C THR A 129 -26.34 1.29 1.25
N VAL A 130 -25.47 0.92 0.31
CA VAL A 130 -25.16 -0.49 0.00
C VAL A 130 -23.92 -0.98 0.75
N TYR A 131 -22.81 -0.28 0.60
CA TYR A 131 -21.52 -0.72 1.14
C TYR A 131 -21.48 -0.91 2.65
N PRO A 132 -22.10 -0.07 3.50
CA PRO A 132 -22.10 -0.30 4.95
C PRO A 132 -22.72 -1.64 5.37
N ASN A 133 -23.59 -2.20 4.51
CA ASN A 133 -24.27 -3.46 4.78
C ASN A 133 -23.47 -4.69 4.33
N ILE A 134 -22.54 -4.56 3.39
CA ILE A 134 -21.82 -5.68 2.78
C ILE A 134 -20.32 -5.68 3.04
N ARG A 135 -19.73 -4.54 3.43
CA ARG A 135 -18.28 -4.43 3.64
C ARG A 135 -17.90 -3.51 4.80
N GLN A 136 -16.67 -3.67 5.26
CA GLN A 136 -15.96 -2.76 6.17
C GLN A 136 -14.58 -2.43 5.58
N ILE A 137 -14.17 -1.16 5.60
CA ILE A 137 -12.78 -0.78 5.38
C ILE A 137 -12.02 -1.11 6.65
N THR A 138 -10.97 -1.93 6.55
CA THR A 138 -10.18 -2.39 7.69
C THR A 138 -8.84 -1.67 7.82
N GLY A 139 -8.39 -0.99 6.75
CA GLY A 139 -7.17 -0.17 6.79
C GLY A 139 -6.96 0.62 5.52
N GLU A 140 -6.21 1.74 5.65
CA GLU A 140 -5.73 2.57 4.56
C GLU A 140 -4.26 2.88 4.78
N TYR A 141 -3.42 2.66 3.75
CA TYR A 141 -1.98 2.77 3.87
C TYR A 141 -1.39 3.53 2.67
N LEU A 142 -0.38 4.36 2.93
CA LEU A 142 0.51 4.88 1.89
C LEU A 142 1.82 4.10 1.95
N MET A 143 2.11 3.37 0.89
CA MET A 143 3.26 2.47 0.81
C MET A 143 4.19 2.86 -0.33
N ARG A 144 5.46 2.47 -0.21
CA ARG A 144 6.47 2.62 -1.26
C ARG A 144 7.16 1.29 -1.48
N GLU A 145 7.49 1.01 -2.70
CA GLU A 145 8.34 -0.12 -3.03
C GLU A 145 9.77 0.14 -2.57
N VAL A 146 10.37 -0.88 -1.96
CA VAL A 146 11.78 -0.91 -1.56
C VAL A 146 12.49 -1.95 -2.41
N THR A 147 13.52 -1.53 -3.12
CA THR A 147 14.38 -2.41 -3.92
C THR A 147 15.74 -2.53 -3.25
N PHE A 148 16.13 -3.74 -2.85
CA PHE A 148 17.44 -4.00 -2.27
C PHE A 148 18.52 -4.00 -3.35
N MET A 149 19.67 -3.37 -3.03
CA MET A 149 20.85 -3.39 -3.89
C MET A 149 21.60 -4.72 -3.76
N PRO A 150 22.27 -5.19 -4.81
CA PRO A 150 23.12 -6.36 -4.71
C PRO A 150 24.19 -6.19 -3.63
N VAL A 151 24.38 -7.23 -2.82
CA VAL A 151 25.47 -7.23 -1.82
C VAL A 151 26.81 -7.11 -2.56
N ARG A 152 27.55 -6.04 -2.32
CA ARG A 152 28.92 -5.90 -2.83
C ARG A 152 29.78 -6.90 -2.07
N ARG A 153 30.27 -7.92 -2.77
CA ARG A 153 31.26 -8.87 -2.26
C ARG A 153 32.64 -8.25 -2.33
#